data_5faeeeb93ea76f69f56786827b5dd353
#
_entry.id   5faeeeb93ea76f69f56786827b5dd353
#
_cell.length_a   1.000
_cell.length_b   1.000
_cell.length_c   1.000
_cell.angle_alpha   90.00
_cell.angle_beta   90.00
_cell.angle_gamma   90.00
#
_symmetry.space_group_name_H-M   'P 1'
#
loop_
_entity.id
_entity.type
_entity.pdbx_description
1 polymer ?
#
loop_
_entity_poly.entity_id
_entity_poly.type
_entity_poly.pdbx_seq_one_letter_code
_entity_poly.pdbx_strand_id
1 'polypeptide(L)'
;IALFGGCQLKADPALPVVKRVQADSLAIQQVVYNDRVAPFNTLARDFVQKIYGRPSFHRITPEQVVSSWMLYPEEWNRTPIIRIKNQELRTALGLKEEYASLNHLFDGTQYKLQPLWQREQGNRSKLAQAIQETDEKVGLILMLRQGTLIRPLPPDVTPLSTQKVNAELWYNRIPFSKILFMVNLTLGFAAFGLFMFRMLTNRKEKAVSRRVWGTALCLTTLFHATGYALRGYIRSGFPLSNGYETMQFVALAVLLTACLLQRRFPFTRPFGFLLSGFTLLVAYLGEMNPQITPLMPVLALSLIHI
;
A
#
# COMPACT_ATOMS: atom_id res chain seq x y z
N ILE A 1 -12.50 -24.98 -0.90
CA ILE A 1 -12.96 -24.83 -2.30
C ILE A 1 -13.81 -23.57 -2.31
N ALA A 2 -13.26 -22.44 -2.65
CA ALA A 2 -13.96 -21.17 -2.77
C ALA A 2 -13.85 -20.71 -4.22
N LEU A 3 -14.99 -20.64 -4.85
CA LEU A 3 -15.28 -20.17 -6.20
C LEU A 3 -14.77 -18.73 -6.38
N PHE A 4 -13.68 -18.57 -7.11
CA PHE A 4 -13.35 -17.31 -7.75
C PHE A 4 -14.25 -17.16 -8.99
N GLY A 5 -15.38 -16.51 -8.82
CA GLY A 5 -16.18 -16.00 -9.93
C GLY A 5 -15.39 -14.93 -10.67
N GLY A 6 -14.66 -15.34 -11.70
CA GLY A 6 -14.02 -14.44 -12.65
C GLY A 6 -15.11 -13.78 -13.48
N CYS A 7 -15.46 -12.53 -13.19
CA CYS A 7 -16.20 -11.68 -14.11
C CYS A 7 -15.32 -11.46 -15.34
N GLN A 8 -15.58 -12.18 -16.41
CA GLN A 8 -15.00 -11.91 -17.73
C GLN A 8 -15.65 -10.62 -18.25
N LEU A 9 -14.98 -9.49 -18.01
CA LEU A 9 -15.25 -8.28 -18.77
C LEU A 9 -14.91 -8.57 -20.24
N LYS A 10 -15.92 -8.47 -21.12
CA LYS A 10 -15.74 -8.47 -22.58
C LYS A 10 -14.57 -7.57 -22.94
N ALA A 11 -13.70 -8.07 -23.81
CA ALA A 11 -12.63 -7.29 -24.40
C ALA A 11 -13.26 -6.14 -25.20
N ASP A 12 -13.25 -4.94 -24.59
CA ASP A 12 -13.41 -3.69 -25.33
C ASP A 12 -12.25 -3.55 -26.35
N PRO A 13 -12.43 -2.79 -27.44
CA PRO A 13 -11.39 -2.55 -28.43
C PRO A 13 -10.11 -2.20 -27.69
N ALA A 14 -9.05 -2.96 -27.97
CA ALA A 14 -7.84 -3.06 -27.16
C ALA A 14 -7.40 -1.69 -26.63
N LEU A 15 -7.56 -1.49 -25.33
CA LEU A 15 -7.14 -0.27 -24.62
C LEU A 15 -5.70 0.04 -25.02
N PRO A 16 -5.38 1.24 -25.56
CA PRO A 16 -4.02 1.56 -25.97
C PRO A 16 -3.12 1.63 -24.74
N VAL A 17 -2.06 0.82 -24.78
CA VAL A 17 -1.10 0.70 -23.68
C VAL A 17 0.31 0.91 -24.19
N VAL A 18 1.07 1.75 -23.50
CA VAL A 18 2.49 1.98 -23.78
C VAL A 18 3.26 0.66 -23.60
N LYS A 19 4.22 0.41 -24.53
CA LYS A 19 5.04 -0.80 -24.48
C LYS A 19 5.80 -0.88 -23.14
N ARG A 20 5.88 -2.08 -22.58
CA ARG A 20 6.50 -2.31 -21.27
C ARG A 20 7.95 -1.79 -21.21
N VAL A 21 8.73 -1.99 -22.24
CA VAL A 21 10.13 -1.50 -22.30
C VAL A 21 10.22 0.01 -22.14
N GLN A 22 9.29 0.77 -22.76
CA GLN A 22 9.24 2.23 -22.61
C GLN A 22 8.78 2.65 -21.20
N ALA A 23 7.79 1.96 -20.64
CA ALA A 23 7.34 2.21 -19.28
C ALA A 23 8.41 1.86 -18.23
N ASP A 24 9.15 0.77 -18.42
CA ASP A 24 10.26 0.39 -17.53
C ASP A 24 11.41 1.42 -17.57
N SER A 25 11.66 2.07 -18.71
CA SER A 25 12.64 3.18 -18.79
C SER A 25 12.15 4.45 -18.05
N LEU A 26 10.85 4.69 -18.02
CA LEU A 26 10.26 5.78 -17.24
C LEU A 26 10.26 5.48 -15.72
N ALA A 27 10.15 4.21 -15.34
CA ALA A 27 10.06 3.79 -13.93
C ALA A 27 11.23 4.31 -13.08
N ILE A 28 12.44 4.39 -13.66
CA ILE A 28 13.67 4.83 -12.97
C ILE A 28 13.88 6.35 -13.01
N GLN A 29 13.10 7.08 -13.79
CA GLN A 29 13.21 8.54 -13.87
C GLN A 29 12.84 9.15 -12.50
N GLN A 30 13.57 10.18 -12.10
CA GLN A 30 13.37 10.81 -10.82
C GLN A 30 12.45 12.02 -10.93
N VAL A 31 11.52 12.11 -10.00
CA VAL A 31 10.50 13.16 -9.90
C VAL A 31 10.42 13.67 -8.47
N VAL A 32 9.92 14.87 -8.29
CA VAL A 32 9.57 15.37 -6.96
C VAL A 32 8.17 14.90 -6.62
N TYR A 33 8.05 14.09 -5.59
CA TYR A 33 6.79 13.51 -5.12
C TYR A 33 6.74 13.43 -3.60
N ASN A 34 5.66 13.88 -2.98
CA ASN A 34 5.50 13.95 -1.52
C ASN A 34 6.70 14.62 -0.82
N ASP A 35 7.10 15.80 -1.32
CA ASP A 35 8.19 16.64 -0.82
C ASP A 35 9.55 15.93 -0.73
N ARG A 36 9.75 14.92 -1.57
CA ARG A 36 11.03 14.24 -1.75
C ARG A 36 11.30 13.87 -3.20
N VAL A 37 12.56 13.59 -3.49
CA VAL A 37 12.92 12.95 -4.76
C VAL A 37 12.54 11.46 -4.68
N ALA A 38 11.83 10.98 -5.67
CA ALA A 38 11.39 9.59 -5.77
C ALA A 38 11.47 9.10 -7.23
N PRO A 39 11.61 7.78 -7.48
CA PRO A 39 11.44 7.25 -8.82
C PRO A 39 9.99 7.39 -9.28
N PHE A 40 9.79 7.59 -10.58
CA PHE A 40 8.46 7.68 -11.20
C PHE A 40 7.57 6.45 -10.89
N ASN A 41 8.17 5.27 -10.73
CA ASN A 41 7.50 4.06 -10.27
C ASN A 41 6.69 4.30 -8.97
N THR A 42 7.26 5.02 -8.00
CA THR A 42 6.59 5.29 -6.72
C THR A 42 5.34 6.13 -6.91
N LEU A 43 5.44 7.24 -7.66
CA LEU A 43 4.31 8.08 -8.01
C LEU A 43 3.23 7.30 -8.77
N ALA A 44 3.64 6.57 -9.80
CA ALA A 44 2.73 5.79 -10.64
C ALA A 44 1.99 4.71 -9.84
N ARG A 45 2.70 4.02 -8.95
CA ARG A 45 2.12 3.00 -8.07
C ARG A 45 1.09 3.59 -7.10
N ASP A 46 1.44 4.70 -6.45
CA ASP A 46 0.56 5.36 -5.50
C ASP A 46 -0.69 5.92 -6.20
N PHE A 47 -0.53 6.48 -7.38
CA PHE A 47 -1.63 6.95 -8.22
C PHE A 47 -2.61 5.81 -8.55
N VAL A 48 -2.10 4.69 -9.09
CA VAL A 48 -2.94 3.55 -9.46
C VAL A 48 -3.59 2.92 -8.22
N GLN A 49 -2.83 2.78 -7.12
CA GLN A 49 -3.33 2.26 -5.85
C GLN A 49 -4.47 3.13 -5.30
N LYS A 50 -4.36 4.46 -5.37
CA LYS A 50 -5.41 5.38 -4.88
C LYS A 50 -6.65 5.32 -5.75
N ILE A 51 -6.52 5.27 -7.06
CA ILE A 51 -7.65 5.27 -7.99
C ILE A 51 -8.32 3.91 -8.07
N TYR A 52 -7.56 2.86 -8.32
CA TYR A 52 -8.07 1.50 -8.58
C TYR A 52 -8.17 0.64 -7.32
N GLY A 53 -7.44 1.00 -6.25
CA GLY A 53 -7.38 0.23 -5.01
C GLY A 53 -6.38 -0.93 -5.04
N ARG A 54 -5.63 -1.12 -6.13
CA ARG A 54 -4.54 -2.10 -6.28
C ARG A 54 -3.33 -1.44 -6.94
N PRO A 55 -2.11 -1.94 -6.70
CA PRO A 55 -0.89 -1.31 -7.24
C PRO A 55 -0.72 -1.50 -8.76
N SER A 56 -1.57 -2.27 -9.44
CA SER A 56 -1.54 -2.51 -10.87
C SER A 56 -2.97 -2.66 -11.40
N PHE A 57 -3.20 -2.30 -12.65
CA PHE A 57 -4.48 -2.46 -13.33
C PHE A 57 -4.45 -3.71 -14.21
N HIS A 58 -5.16 -4.76 -13.80
CA HIS A 58 -5.09 -6.08 -14.43
C HIS A 58 -3.64 -6.59 -14.54
N ARG A 59 -3.11 -6.73 -15.76
CA ARG A 59 -1.71 -7.14 -16.04
C ARG A 59 -0.82 -5.96 -16.47
N ILE A 60 -1.37 -4.73 -16.42
CA ILE A 60 -0.69 -3.50 -16.83
C ILE A 60 0.04 -2.93 -15.61
N THR A 61 1.32 -2.58 -15.79
CA THR A 61 2.12 -1.99 -14.71
C THR A 61 1.67 -0.55 -14.40
N PRO A 62 1.92 -0.03 -13.19
CA PRO A 62 1.50 1.33 -12.84
C PRO A 62 2.09 2.38 -13.78
N GLU A 63 3.32 2.22 -14.21
CA GLU A 63 3.99 3.13 -15.14
C GLU A 63 3.32 3.11 -16.51
N GLN A 64 2.91 1.90 -16.96
CA GLN A 64 2.14 1.78 -18.20
C GLN A 64 0.78 2.47 -18.08
N VAL A 65 0.09 2.34 -16.94
CA VAL A 65 -1.20 3.02 -16.72
C VAL A 65 -1.05 4.53 -16.81
N VAL A 66 -0.12 5.09 -16.04
CA VAL A 66 0.07 6.55 -15.97
C VAL A 66 0.52 7.10 -17.32
N SER A 67 1.55 6.51 -17.94
CA SER A 67 2.05 6.95 -19.25
C SER A 67 1.03 6.78 -20.37
N SER A 68 0.24 5.69 -20.34
CA SER A 68 -0.82 5.48 -21.33
C SER A 68 -1.95 6.48 -21.17
N TRP A 69 -2.33 6.79 -19.93
CA TRP A 69 -3.37 7.79 -19.67
C TRP A 69 -2.98 9.20 -20.14
N MET A 70 -1.67 9.53 -20.03
CA MET A 70 -1.15 10.80 -20.55
C MET A 70 -1.18 10.86 -22.08
N LEU A 71 -0.86 9.75 -22.76
CA LEU A 71 -0.78 9.69 -24.23
C LEU A 71 -2.13 9.44 -24.91
N TYR A 72 -3.03 8.71 -24.24
CA TYR A 72 -4.34 8.28 -24.76
C TYR A 72 -5.46 8.64 -23.78
N PRO A 73 -5.64 9.95 -23.45
CA PRO A 73 -6.57 10.35 -22.39
C PRO A 73 -8.01 9.99 -22.69
N GLU A 74 -8.45 10.02 -23.95
CA GLU A 74 -9.85 9.78 -24.29
C GLU A 74 -10.29 8.33 -24.02
N GLU A 75 -9.45 7.37 -24.35
CA GLU A 75 -9.71 5.95 -24.13
C GLU A 75 -9.66 5.61 -22.64
N TRP A 76 -8.66 6.15 -21.94
CA TRP A 76 -8.52 5.93 -20.50
C TRP A 76 -9.61 6.60 -19.67
N ASN A 77 -10.12 7.75 -20.10
CA ASN A 77 -11.27 8.42 -19.44
C ASN A 77 -12.57 7.63 -19.56
N ARG A 78 -12.71 6.76 -20.55
CA ARG A 78 -13.85 5.84 -20.72
C ARG A 78 -13.69 4.55 -19.94
N THR A 79 -12.46 4.23 -19.51
CA THR A 79 -12.15 2.98 -18.82
C THR A 79 -12.65 3.02 -17.36
N PRO A 80 -13.40 2.00 -16.88
CA PRO A 80 -13.89 1.93 -15.50
C PRO A 80 -12.75 1.53 -14.56
N ILE A 81 -12.00 2.49 -14.07
CA ILE A 81 -10.83 2.31 -13.22
C ILE A 81 -10.97 2.97 -11.84
N ILE A 82 -11.88 3.93 -11.68
CA ILE A 82 -12.08 4.68 -10.44
C ILE A 82 -12.93 3.83 -9.49
N ARG A 83 -12.32 3.35 -8.41
CA ARG A 83 -13.01 2.53 -7.42
C ARG A 83 -13.85 3.38 -6.47
N ILE A 84 -15.15 3.05 -6.35
CA ILE A 84 -16.11 3.65 -5.43
C ILE A 84 -16.64 2.57 -4.49
N LYS A 85 -16.14 2.52 -3.25
CA LYS A 85 -16.49 1.48 -2.27
C LYS A 85 -17.88 1.65 -1.69
N ASN A 86 -18.31 2.90 -1.46
CA ASN A 86 -19.57 3.21 -0.79
C ASN A 86 -20.77 2.94 -1.69
N GLN A 87 -21.69 2.08 -1.23
CA GLN A 87 -22.85 1.66 -2.00
C GLN A 87 -23.87 2.79 -2.20
N GLU A 88 -24.05 3.65 -1.19
CA GLU A 88 -24.98 4.76 -1.24
C GLU A 88 -24.54 5.77 -2.31
N LEU A 89 -23.23 6.10 -2.36
CA LEU A 89 -22.67 6.95 -3.40
C LEU A 89 -22.82 6.33 -4.79
N ARG A 90 -22.59 5.01 -4.94
CA ARG A 90 -22.80 4.33 -6.22
C ARG A 90 -24.24 4.43 -6.69
N THR A 91 -25.20 4.23 -5.80
CA THR A 91 -26.62 4.36 -6.11
C THR A 91 -26.97 5.81 -6.53
N ALA A 92 -26.45 6.81 -5.82
CA ALA A 92 -26.66 8.22 -6.15
C ALA A 92 -26.07 8.59 -7.53
N LEU A 93 -24.97 7.94 -7.94
CA LEU A 93 -24.33 8.13 -9.25
C LEU A 93 -24.91 7.23 -10.35
N GLY A 94 -25.87 6.35 -10.04
CA GLY A 94 -26.43 5.39 -11.00
C GLY A 94 -25.47 4.28 -11.42
N LEU A 95 -24.48 3.95 -10.60
CA LEU A 95 -23.49 2.90 -10.85
C LEU A 95 -23.98 1.55 -10.35
N LYS A 96 -23.91 0.54 -11.20
CA LYS A 96 -24.20 -0.87 -10.83
C LYS A 96 -22.95 -1.56 -10.26
N GLU A 97 -21.77 -1.17 -10.73
CA GLU A 97 -20.49 -1.79 -10.37
C GLU A 97 -19.66 -0.91 -9.42
N GLU A 98 -18.61 -1.50 -8.86
CA GLU A 98 -17.69 -0.83 -7.92
C GLU A 98 -16.74 0.15 -8.61
N TYR A 99 -16.62 0.08 -9.93
CA TYR A 99 -15.71 0.88 -10.74
C TYR A 99 -16.46 1.82 -11.67
N ALA A 100 -16.06 3.09 -11.69
CA ALA A 100 -16.56 4.12 -12.58
C ALA A 100 -15.47 4.56 -13.57
N SER A 101 -15.87 5.02 -14.75
CA SER A 101 -15.00 5.77 -15.64
C SER A 101 -15.03 7.26 -15.29
N LEU A 102 -13.99 8.00 -15.68
CA LEU A 102 -13.99 9.45 -15.47
C LEU A 102 -15.19 10.11 -16.17
N ASN A 103 -15.47 9.70 -17.41
CA ASN A 103 -16.58 10.24 -18.19
C ASN A 103 -17.96 9.99 -17.54
N HIS A 104 -18.10 8.91 -16.76
CA HIS A 104 -19.37 8.65 -16.06
C HIS A 104 -19.65 9.66 -14.94
N LEU A 105 -18.60 10.22 -14.35
CA LEU A 105 -18.68 11.19 -13.26
C LEU A 105 -19.00 12.61 -13.76
N PHE A 106 -19.03 12.81 -15.08
CA PHE A 106 -19.42 14.06 -15.72
C PHE A 106 -20.66 13.85 -16.61
N ASP A 107 -21.49 14.84 -16.68
CA ASP A 107 -22.61 14.95 -17.64
C ASP A 107 -22.36 16.19 -18.50
N GLY A 108 -21.72 15.97 -19.66
CA GLY A 108 -21.14 17.07 -20.42
C GLY A 108 -20.06 17.79 -19.62
N THR A 109 -20.34 19.04 -19.25
CA THR A 109 -19.44 19.87 -18.41
C THR A 109 -19.79 19.82 -16.92
N GLN A 110 -20.94 19.23 -16.57
CA GLN A 110 -21.43 19.24 -15.19
C GLN A 110 -20.84 18.06 -14.40
N TYR A 111 -20.23 18.37 -13.25
CA TYR A 111 -19.66 17.38 -12.34
C TYR A 111 -20.72 16.80 -11.41
N LYS A 112 -21.02 15.51 -11.52
CA LYS A 112 -22.11 14.83 -10.79
C LYS A 112 -21.91 14.78 -9.27
N LEU A 113 -20.67 14.87 -8.78
CA LEU A 113 -20.41 14.89 -7.34
C LEU A 113 -20.68 16.26 -6.69
N GLN A 114 -20.70 17.35 -7.45
CA GLN A 114 -20.87 18.70 -6.91
C GLN A 114 -22.18 18.90 -6.12
N PRO A 115 -23.37 18.51 -6.62
CA PRO A 115 -24.61 18.65 -5.85
C PRO A 115 -24.64 17.73 -4.62
N LEU A 116 -24.00 16.56 -4.68
CA LEU A 116 -23.89 15.66 -3.53
C LEU A 116 -22.97 16.23 -2.46
N TRP A 117 -21.84 16.84 -2.87
CA TRP A 117 -20.94 17.55 -1.98
C TRP A 117 -21.65 18.69 -1.24
N GLN A 118 -22.43 19.51 -1.95
CA GLN A 118 -23.16 20.61 -1.34
C GLN A 118 -24.19 20.16 -0.30
N ARG A 119 -24.86 19.01 -0.52
CA ARG A 119 -25.82 18.44 0.44
C ARG A 119 -25.15 17.89 1.70
N GLU A 120 -23.97 17.30 1.57
CA GLU A 120 -23.24 16.66 2.66
C GLU A 120 -22.20 17.58 3.31
N GLN A 121 -22.10 18.82 2.88
CA GLN A 121 -21.13 19.79 3.41
C GLN A 121 -21.37 20.03 4.91
N GLY A 122 -20.34 19.77 5.72
CA GLY A 122 -20.40 19.84 7.18
C GLY A 122 -20.83 18.55 7.89
N ASN A 123 -21.34 17.56 7.18
CA ASN A 123 -21.67 16.25 7.74
C ASN A 123 -20.42 15.35 7.86
N ARG A 124 -20.31 14.63 8.99
CA ARG A 124 -19.26 13.58 9.16
C ARG A 124 -19.82 12.19 8.83
N SER A 125 -20.64 12.10 7.78
CA SER A 125 -21.24 10.85 7.33
C SER A 125 -20.23 10.01 6.53
N LYS A 126 -20.47 8.67 6.46
CA LYS A 126 -19.70 7.79 5.58
C LYS A 126 -19.88 8.17 4.11
N LEU A 127 -21.00 8.76 3.76
CA LEU A 127 -21.27 9.27 2.43
C LEU A 127 -20.39 10.49 2.12
N ALA A 128 -20.30 11.47 3.04
CA ALA A 128 -19.44 12.64 2.88
C ALA A 128 -17.96 12.24 2.68
N GLN A 129 -17.48 11.28 3.47
CA GLN A 129 -16.12 10.74 3.33
C GLN A 129 -15.91 10.08 1.95
N ALA A 130 -16.89 9.31 1.47
CA ALA A 130 -16.82 8.65 0.17
C ALA A 130 -16.85 9.65 -1.00
N ILE A 131 -17.62 10.73 -0.88
CA ILE A 131 -17.66 11.83 -1.85
C ILE A 131 -16.28 12.49 -1.91
N GLN A 132 -15.71 12.84 -0.76
CA GLN A 132 -14.38 13.44 -0.66
C GLN A 132 -13.30 12.53 -1.24
N GLU A 133 -13.28 11.22 -0.89
CA GLU A 133 -12.34 10.25 -1.44
C GLU A 133 -12.43 10.14 -2.96
N THR A 134 -13.67 10.20 -3.50
CA THR A 134 -13.89 10.10 -4.95
C THR A 134 -13.47 11.40 -5.64
N ASP A 135 -13.74 12.55 -5.05
CA ASP A 135 -13.32 13.85 -5.55
C ASP A 135 -11.78 13.98 -5.60
N GLU A 136 -11.08 13.53 -4.55
CA GLU A 136 -9.62 13.46 -4.55
C GLU A 136 -9.06 12.58 -5.69
N LYS A 137 -9.72 11.46 -6.00
CA LYS A 137 -9.33 10.59 -7.13
C LYS A 137 -9.51 11.30 -8.46
N VAL A 138 -10.63 12.00 -8.64
CA VAL A 138 -10.87 12.80 -9.85
C VAL A 138 -9.85 13.92 -9.95
N GLY A 139 -9.57 14.63 -8.85
CA GLY A 139 -8.56 15.67 -8.79
C GLY A 139 -7.18 15.18 -9.24
N LEU A 140 -6.75 14.00 -8.78
CA LEU A 140 -5.48 13.39 -9.22
C LEU A 140 -5.45 13.08 -10.72
N ILE A 141 -6.56 12.61 -11.29
CA ILE A 141 -6.64 12.34 -12.73
C ILE A 141 -6.57 13.66 -13.52
N LEU A 142 -7.26 14.69 -13.06
CA LEU A 142 -7.20 16.00 -13.68
C LEU A 142 -5.79 16.61 -13.61
N MET A 143 -5.10 16.49 -12.47
CA MET A 143 -3.71 16.91 -12.34
C MET A 143 -2.77 16.13 -13.29
N LEU A 144 -3.02 14.82 -13.49
CA LEU A 144 -2.26 14.04 -14.46
C LEU A 144 -2.48 14.57 -15.90
N ARG A 145 -3.72 14.84 -16.27
CA ARG A 145 -4.06 15.40 -17.60
C ARG A 145 -3.47 16.79 -17.84
N GLN A 146 -3.39 17.61 -16.81
CA GLN A 146 -2.80 18.95 -16.87
C GLN A 146 -1.28 18.93 -16.82
N GLY A 147 -0.65 17.74 -16.58
CA GLY A 147 0.79 17.61 -16.42
C GLY A 147 1.33 18.15 -15.10
N THR A 148 0.47 18.55 -14.16
CA THR A 148 0.88 19.12 -12.87
C THR A 148 1.19 18.07 -11.80
N LEU A 149 0.75 16.82 -12.00
CA LEU A 149 1.02 15.71 -11.09
C LEU A 149 2.50 15.29 -11.10
N ILE A 150 3.11 15.29 -12.28
CA ILE A 150 4.50 14.85 -12.46
C ILE A 150 5.39 16.10 -12.44
N ARG A 151 6.11 16.28 -11.33
CA ARG A 151 7.04 17.39 -11.17
C ARG A 151 8.44 16.91 -11.50
N PRO A 152 9.05 17.37 -12.61
CA PRO A 152 10.44 17.05 -12.95
C PRO A 152 11.37 17.47 -11.82
N LEU A 153 12.54 16.81 -11.72
CA LEU A 153 13.54 17.18 -10.75
C LEU A 153 14.12 18.56 -11.10
N PRO A 154 14.05 19.56 -10.19
CA PRO A 154 14.66 20.86 -10.40
C PRO A 154 16.20 20.73 -10.48
N PRO A 155 16.90 21.59 -11.23
CA PRO A 155 18.35 21.49 -11.45
C PRO A 155 19.18 21.72 -10.17
N ASP A 156 18.62 22.40 -9.18
CA ASP A 156 19.21 22.67 -7.87
C ASP A 156 19.03 21.53 -6.85
N VAL A 157 18.23 20.53 -7.17
CA VAL A 157 17.96 19.38 -6.28
C VAL A 157 18.86 18.21 -6.64
N THR A 158 19.58 17.69 -5.65
CA THR A 158 20.48 16.53 -5.82
C THR A 158 19.69 15.27 -6.14
N PRO A 159 19.98 14.57 -7.24
CA PRO A 159 19.31 13.33 -7.59
C PRO A 159 19.66 12.21 -6.61
N LEU A 160 18.76 11.23 -6.47
CA LEU A 160 19.05 10.00 -5.73
C LEU A 160 20.12 9.19 -6.44
N SER A 161 20.96 8.51 -5.67
CA SER A 161 21.90 7.53 -6.23
C SER A 161 21.15 6.37 -6.90
N THR A 162 21.73 5.77 -7.94
CA THR A 162 21.17 4.61 -8.63
C THR A 162 20.83 3.46 -7.66
N GLN A 163 21.64 3.29 -6.63
CA GLN A 163 21.40 2.28 -5.59
C GLN A 163 20.11 2.53 -4.81
N LYS A 164 19.83 3.79 -4.45
CA LYS A 164 18.58 4.16 -3.77
C LYS A 164 17.36 4.00 -4.67
N VAL A 165 17.46 4.40 -5.94
CA VAL A 165 16.40 4.17 -6.93
C VAL A 165 16.09 2.69 -7.04
N ASN A 166 17.10 1.84 -7.22
CA ASN A 166 16.91 0.39 -7.29
C ASN A 166 16.34 -0.21 -6.00
N ALA A 167 16.80 0.25 -4.85
CA ALA A 167 16.27 -0.19 -3.56
C ALA A 167 14.77 0.15 -3.41
N GLU A 168 14.35 1.33 -3.86
CA GLU A 168 12.95 1.75 -3.82
C GLU A 168 12.10 0.95 -4.81
N LEU A 169 12.59 0.67 -6.02
CA LEU A 169 11.92 -0.21 -6.97
C LEU A 169 11.72 -1.63 -6.41
N TRP A 170 12.74 -2.19 -5.74
CA TRP A 170 12.63 -3.48 -5.06
C TRP A 170 11.62 -3.44 -3.91
N TYR A 171 11.68 -2.42 -3.07
CA TYR A 171 10.75 -2.22 -1.97
C TYR A 171 9.29 -2.14 -2.46
N ASN A 172 9.05 -1.39 -3.54
CA ASN A 172 7.73 -1.25 -4.14
C ASN A 172 7.20 -2.55 -4.76
N ARG A 173 8.08 -3.43 -5.23
CA ARG A 173 7.70 -4.72 -5.84
C ARG A 173 7.22 -5.72 -4.80
N ILE A 174 7.74 -5.68 -3.57
CA ILE A 174 7.46 -6.66 -2.51
C ILE A 174 6.46 -6.06 -1.51
N PRO A 175 5.25 -6.59 -1.38
CA PRO A 175 4.27 -6.11 -0.40
C PRO A 175 4.60 -6.66 1.01
N PHE A 176 5.71 -6.21 1.62
CA PHE A 176 6.24 -6.71 2.89
C PHE A 176 5.18 -6.85 3.97
N SER A 177 4.43 -5.78 4.27
CA SER A 177 3.44 -5.80 5.35
C SER A 177 2.33 -6.79 5.12
N LYS A 178 1.84 -6.89 3.87
CA LYS A 178 0.77 -7.82 3.53
C LYS A 178 1.20 -9.27 3.70
N ILE A 179 2.40 -9.60 3.23
CA ILE A 179 2.99 -10.94 3.40
C ILE A 179 3.17 -11.23 4.90
N LEU A 180 3.75 -10.29 5.63
CA LEU A 180 4.06 -10.45 7.05
C LEU A 180 2.83 -10.68 7.90
N PHE A 181 1.77 -9.86 7.78
CA PHE A 181 0.59 -10.08 8.62
C PHE A 181 -0.10 -11.41 8.32
N MET A 182 -0.20 -11.79 7.03
CA MET A 182 -0.78 -13.08 6.64
C MET A 182 0.03 -14.26 7.19
N VAL A 183 1.34 -14.25 6.99
CA VAL A 183 2.24 -15.32 7.46
C VAL A 183 2.26 -15.38 8.98
N ASN A 184 2.44 -14.24 9.65
CA ASN A 184 2.51 -14.19 11.12
C ASN A 184 1.20 -14.62 11.78
N LEU A 185 0.04 -14.22 11.28
CA LEU A 185 -1.24 -14.68 11.83
C LEU A 185 -1.44 -16.18 11.59
N THR A 186 -1.16 -16.67 10.38
CA THR A 186 -1.31 -18.10 10.07
C THR A 186 -0.39 -18.97 10.94
N LEU A 187 0.90 -18.62 11.00
CA LEU A 187 1.86 -19.31 11.85
C LEU A 187 1.52 -19.15 13.34
N GLY A 188 1.07 -17.96 13.73
CA GLY A 188 0.69 -17.64 15.10
C GLY A 188 -0.47 -18.49 15.60
N PHE A 189 -1.57 -18.59 14.83
CA PHE A 189 -2.71 -19.43 15.18
C PHE A 189 -2.33 -20.92 15.20
N ALA A 190 -1.54 -21.40 14.22
CA ALA A 190 -1.08 -22.77 14.19
C ALA A 190 -0.17 -23.10 15.38
N ALA A 191 0.81 -22.23 15.69
CA ALA A 191 1.70 -22.40 16.84
C ALA A 191 0.95 -22.33 18.16
N PHE A 192 -0.03 -21.41 18.28
CA PHE A 192 -0.85 -21.28 19.46
C PHE A 192 -1.76 -22.50 19.68
N GLY A 193 -2.40 -22.99 18.63
CA GLY A 193 -3.20 -24.22 18.71
C GLY A 193 -2.37 -25.43 19.16
N LEU A 194 -1.16 -25.61 18.61
CA LEU A 194 -0.24 -26.65 19.04
C LEU A 194 0.24 -26.45 20.48
N PHE A 195 0.50 -25.22 20.89
CA PHE A 195 0.88 -24.90 22.27
C PHE A 195 -0.25 -25.27 23.26
N MET A 196 -1.49 -24.87 22.96
CA MET A 196 -2.67 -25.20 23.77
C MET A 196 -2.93 -26.70 23.82
N PHE A 197 -2.85 -27.40 22.68
CA PHE A 197 -2.99 -28.86 22.63
C PHE A 197 -1.98 -29.58 23.52
N ARG A 198 -0.72 -29.13 23.48
CA ARG A 198 0.34 -29.70 24.35
C ARG A 198 0.09 -29.43 25.82
N MET A 199 -0.37 -28.24 26.15
CA MET A 199 -0.71 -27.85 27.53
C MET A 199 -1.84 -28.71 28.07
N LEU A 200 -2.91 -28.91 27.29
CA LEU A 200 -4.07 -29.72 27.68
C LEU A 200 -3.75 -31.20 27.78
N THR A 201 -2.86 -31.74 26.93
CA THR A 201 -2.47 -33.14 26.91
C THR A 201 -1.22 -33.45 27.76
N ASN A 202 -0.69 -32.44 28.46
CA ASN A 202 0.56 -32.54 29.24
C ASN A 202 1.76 -33.16 28.45
N ARG A 203 1.79 -32.91 27.13
CA ARG A 203 2.84 -33.42 26.25
C ARG A 203 4.01 -32.45 26.13
N LYS A 204 5.23 -32.96 26.34
CA LYS A 204 6.46 -32.16 26.13
C LYS A 204 6.67 -31.82 24.67
N GLU A 205 7.23 -30.65 24.42
CA GLU A 205 7.59 -30.21 23.05
C GLU A 205 8.75 -31.07 22.51
N LYS A 206 8.56 -31.66 21.32
CA LYS A 206 9.62 -32.37 20.60
C LYS A 206 10.69 -31.37 20.12
N ALA A 207 11.97 -31.77 20.20
CA ALA A 207 13.11 -30.94 19.78
C ALA A 207 12.99 -30.46 18.33
N VAL A 208 12.52 -31.32 17.42
CA VAL A 208 12.28 -30.96 16.00
C VAL A 208 11.25 -29.84 15.88
N SER A 209 10.11 -29.97 16.55
CA SER A 209 9.06 -28.93 16.53
C SER A 209 9.57 -27.60 17.05
N ARG A 210 10.34 -27.62 18.14
CA ARG A 210 10.97 -26.41 18.71
C ARG A 210 11.91 -25.75 17.71
N ARG A 211 12.70 -26.52 16.96
CA ARG A 211 13.59 -25.97 15.91
C ARG A 211 12.80 -25.36 14.76
N VAL A 212 11.78 -26.07 14.25
CA VAL A 212 10.94 -25.60 13.14
C VAL A 212 10.27 -24.28 13.47
N TRP A 213 9.59 -24.18 14.60
CA TRP A 213 8.92 -22.93 15.02
C TRP A 213 9.92 -21.82 15.35
N GLY A 214 11.07 -22.16 15.91
CA GLY A 214 12.13 -21.19 16.19
C GLY A 214 12.77 -20.63 14.92
N THR A 215 13.06 -21.49 13.93
CA THR A 215 13.58 -21.03 12.62
C THR A 215 12.55 -20.22 11.86
N ALA A 216 11.26 -20.61 11.87
CA ALA A 216 10.21 -19.85 11.25
C ALA A 216 10.11 -18.43 11.85
N LEU A 217 10.18 -18.31 13.18
CA LEU A 217 10.17 -17.00 13.86
C LEU A 217 11.37 -16.14 13.44
N CYS A 218 12.57 -16.72 13.41
CA CYS A 218 13.77 -15.99 12.98
C CYS A 218 13.69 -15.56 11.51
N LEU A 219 13.16 -16.41 10.61
CA LEU A 219 13.01 -16.05 9.19
C LEU A 219 12.00 -14.93 8.98
N THR A 220 10.84 -14.95 9.64
CA THR A 220 9.88 -13.87 9.54
C THR A 220 10.41 -12.58 10.16
N THR A 221 11.16 -12.66 11.25
CA THR A 221 11.84 -11.51 11.86
C THR A 221 12.87 -10.91 10.91
N LEU A 222 13.70 -11.75 10.28
CA LEU A 222 14.70 -11.29 9.30
C LEU A 222 14.04 -10.63 8.09
N PHE A 223 12.99 -11.25 7.55
CA PHE A 223 12.24 -10.68 6.43
C PHE A 223 11.61 -9.31 6.79
N HIS A 224 11.04 -9.20 8.01
CA HIS A 224 10.52 -7.92 8.50
C HIS A 224 11.63 -6.87 8.66
N ALA A 225 12.73 -7.24 9.31
CA ALA A 225 13.89 -6.36 9.50
C ALA A 225 14.47 -5.87 8.17
N THR A 226 14.52 -6.75 7.15
CA THR A 226 14.96 -6.37 5.80
C THR A 226 14.04 -5.31 5.19
N GLY A 227 12.72 -5.49 5.22
CA GLY A 227 11.77 -4.51 4.71
C GLY A 227 11.84 -3.17 5.46
N TYR A 228 11.98 -3.22 6.78
CA TYR A 228 12.10 -2.03 7.61
C TYR A 228 13.43 -1.28 7.39
N ALA A 229 14.54 -2.01 7.28
CA ALA A 229 15.86 -1.43 6.98
C ALA A 229 15.92 -0.81 5.57
N LEU A 230 15.32 -1.47 4.57
CA LEU A 230 15.19 -0.94 3.21
C LEU A 230 14.43 0.39 3.22
N ARG A 231 13.35 0.46 3.98
CA ARG A 231 12.57 1.70 4.13
C ARG A 231 13.40 2.82 4.77
N GLY A 232 14.17 2.51 5.81
CA GLY A 232 15.11 3.46 6.42
C GLY A 232 16.22 3.94 5.47
N TYR A 233 16.76 3.01 4.67
CA TYR A 233 17.77 3.34 3.66
C TYR A 233 17.24 4.27 2.56
N ILE A 234 16.05 3.97 2.01
CA ILE A 234 15.38 4.80 0.99
C ILE A 234 15.15 6.20 1.52
N ARG A 235 14.64 6.29 2.75
CA ARG A 235 14.34 7.56 3.40
C ARG A 235 15.58 8.36 3.85
N SER A 236 16.73 7.70 4.02
CA SER A 236 17.96 8.27 4.64
C SER A 236 17.78 8.64 6.11
N GLY A 237 17.01 7.85 6.86
CA GLY A 237 16.79 8.08 8.28
C GLY A 237 15.93 6.98 8.92
N PHE A 238 15.73 7.09 10.23
CA PHE A 238 14.95 6.11 10.96
C PHE A 238 13.45 6.23 10.60
N PRO A 239 12.78 5.14 10.18
CA PRO A 239 11.42 5.21 9.64
C PRO A 239 10.36 5.23 10.75
N LEU A 240 10.13 6.39 11.36
CA LEU A 240 9.11 6.68 12.38
C LEU A 240 8.36 8.00 12.10
N SER A 241 8.04 8.29 10.83
CA SER A 241 7.41 9.56 10.48
C SER A 241 5.88 9.53 10.52
N ASN A 242 5.28 8.36 10.47
CA ASN A 242 3.83 8.21 10.42
C ASN A 242 3.37 6.96 11.19
N GLY A 243 2.05 6.87 11.42
CA GLY A 243 1.46 5.76 12.18
C GLY A 243 1.75 4.39 11.57
N TYR A 244 1.83 4.29 10.23
CA TYR A 244 2.18 3.05 9.56
C TYR A 244 3.61 2.58 9.92
N GLU A 245 4.59 3.49 9.90
CA GLU A 245 5.97 3.18 10.27
C GLU A 245 6.10 2.80 11.74
N THR A 246 5.33 3.46 12.62
CA THR A 246 5.25 3.11 14.04
C THR A 246 4.72 1.69 14.23
N MET A 247 3.65 1.30 13.53
CA MET A 247 3.14 -0.08 13.60
C MET A 247 4.14 -1.11 13.09
N GLN A 248 4.89 -0.79 12.00
CA GLN A 248 5.97 -1.64 11.51
C GLN A 248 7.07 -1.81 12.57
N PHE A 249 7.47 -0.73 13.23
CA PHE A 249 8.47 -0.76 14.29
C PHE A 249 8.02 -1.60 15.49
N VAL A 250 6.78 -1.38 15.98
CA VAL A 250 6.23 -2.14 17.10
C VAL A 250 6.16 -3.64 16.77
N ALA A 251 5.67 -3.98 15.57
CA ALA A 251 5.59 -5.37 15.13
C ALA A 251 6.98 -6.03 15.02
N LEU A 252 7.99 -5.30 14.56
CA LEU A 252 9.37 -5.77 14.51
C LEU A 252 9.96 -5.95 15.91
N ALA A 253 9.74 -4.99 16.82
CA ALA A 253 10.21 -5.08 18.20
C ALA A 253 9.63 -6.30 18.92
N VAL A 254 8.35 -6.59 18.71
CA VAL A 254 7.68 -7.80 19.23
C VAL A 254 8.35 -9.08 18.72
N LEU A 255 8.61 -9.17 17.40
CA LEU A 255 9.29 -10.35 16.82
C LEU A 255 10.72 -10.51 17.34
N LEU A 256 11.49 -9.42 17.46
CA LEU A 256 12.84 -9.44 18.01
C LEU A 256 12.82 -9.92 19.47
N THR A 257 11.93 -9.38 20.29
CA THR A 257 11.76 -9.80 21.69
C THR A 257 11.40 -11.28 21.78
N ALA A 258 10.48 -11.74 20.93
CA ALA A 258 10.11 -13.16 20.88
C ALA A 258 11.29 -14.05 20.45
N CYS A 259 12.10 -13.62 19.48
CA CYS A 259 13.31 -14.32 19.06
C CYS A 259 14.34 -14.43 20.20
N LEU A 260 14.53 -13.40 21.00
CA LEU A 260 15.48 -13.40 22.11
C LEU A 260 15.00 -14.33 23.24
N LEU A 261 13.69 -14.28 23.56
CA LEU A 261 13.12 -15.00 24.69
C LEU A 261 12.70 -16.45 24.39
N GLN A 262 12.59 -16.86 23.12
CA GLN A 262 12.02 -18.16 22.72
C GLN A 262 12.72 -19.39 23.29
N ARG A 263 14.02 -19.27 23.65
CA ARG A 263 14.78 -20.38 24.24
C ARG A 263 14.38 -20.62 25.70
N ARG A 264 14.11 -19.54 26.45
CA ARG A 264 13.76 -19.57 27.86
C ARG A 264 12.26 -19.76 28.06
N PHE A 265 11.45 -19.14 27.21
CA PHE A 265 10.00 -19.13 27.33
C PHE A 265 9.34 -19.59 26.00
N PRO A 266 8.97 -20.88 25.89
CA PRO A 266 8.40 -21.44 24.64
C PRO A 266 7.12 -20.77 24.17
N PHE A 267 6.32 -20.19 25.06
CA PHE A 267 5.08 -19.47 24.74
C PHE A 267 5.33 -18.17 23.96
N THR A 268 6.53 -17.61 24.01
CA THR A 268 6.84 -16.35 23.29
C THR A 268 6.76 -16.52 21.77
N ARG A 269 6.92 -17.73 21.23
CA ARG A 269 6.82 -17.99 19.79
C ARG A 269 5.41 -17.74 19.24
N PRO A 270 4.36 -18.43 19.73
CA PRO A 270 2.99 -18.17 19.26
C PRO A 270 2.55 -16.73 19.54
N PHE A 271 2.88 -16.16 20.71
CA PHE A 271 2.52 -14.79 21.03
C PHE A 271 3.26 -13.76 20.17
N GLY A 272 4.55 -13.98 19.87
CA GLY A 272 5.32 -13.12 18.98
C GLY A 272 4.72 -13.05 17.58
N PHE A 273 4.37 -14.19 16.99
CA PHE A 273 3.68 -14.26 15.72
C PHE A 273 2.31 -13.54 15.76
N LEU A 274 1.46 -13.89 16.73
CA LEU A 274 0.11 -13.32 16.82
C LEU A 274 0.15 -11.82 17.04
N LEU A 275 0.92 -11.35 18.00
CA LEU A 275 0.95 -9.92 18.35
C LEU A 275 1.53 -9.09 17.21
N SER A 276 2.63 -9.54 16.59
CA SER A 276 3.16 -8.90 15.39
C SER A 276 2.16 -8.92 14.23
N GLY A 277 1.53 -10.07 13.99
CA GLY A 277 0.52 -10.22 12.93
C GLY A 277 -0.68 -9.32 13.13
N PHE A 278 -1.22 -9.22 14.34
CA PHE A 278 -2.33 -8.31 14.66
C PHE A 278 -1.93 -6.84 14.55
N THR A 279 -0.74 -6.47 14.99
CA THR A 279 -0.23 -5.08 14.85
C THR A 279 -0.20 -4.67 13.37
N LEU A 280 0.32 -5.54 12.49
CA LEU A 280 0.37 -5.27 11.06
C LEU A 280 -1.02 -5.32 10.40
N LEU A 281 -1.93 -6.18 10.89
CA LEU A 281 -3.32 -6.23 10.44
C LEU A 281 -4.07 -4.95 10.77
N VAL A 282 -3.87 -4.38 11.96
CA VAL A 282 -4.45 -3.08 12.35
C VAL A 282 -3.99 -1.97 11.41
N ALA A 283 -2.68 -1.94 11.07
CA ALA A 283 -2.16 -0.98 10.10
C ALA A 283 -2.79 -1.16 8.71
N TYR A 284 -3.04 -2.41 8.30
CA TYR A 284 -3.66 -2.73 7.02
C TYR A 284 -5.15 -2.38 6.98
N LEU A 285 -5.93 -2.78 7.99
CA LEU A 285 -7.38 -2.50 8.07
C LEU A 285 -7.68 -1.02 8.33
N GLY A 286 -6.81 -0.34 9.08
CA GLY A 286 -6.91 1.11 9.32
C GLY A 286 -6.53 1.95 8.10
N GLU A 287 -6.25 1.32 6.95
CA GLU A 287 -5.83 1.98 5.71
C GLU A 287 -4.73 3.03 5.94
N MET A 288 -3.82 2.74 6.89
CA MET A 288 -2.72 3.65 7.21
C MET A 288 -1.85 3.88 5.99
N ASN A 289 -1.49 5.15 5.75
CA ASN A 289 -0.72 5.53 4.57
C ASN A 289 0.68 4.88 4.57
N PRO A 290 0.97 3.96 3.62
CA PRO A 290 2.25 3.28 3.54
C PRO A 290 3.33 4.11 2.84
N GLN A 291 3.01 5.31 2.36
CA GLN A 291 3.95 6.16 1.63
C GLN A 291 5.15 6.55 2.51
N ILE A 292 6.30 6.68 1.86
CA ILE A 292 7.49 7.20 2.52
C ILE A 292 7.40 8.73 2.49
N THR A 293 7.16 9.32 3.64
CA THR A 293 7.08 10.78 3.80
C THR A 293 8.32 11.33 4.52
N PRO A 294 8.75 12.56 4.23
CA PRO A 294 9.80 13.20 5.03
C PRO A 294 9.35 13.35 6.50
N LEU A 295 10.30 13.47 7.41
CA LEU A 295 10.01 13.69 8.82
C LEU A 295 9.32 15.04 8.99
N MET A 296 8.25 15.10 9.76
CA MET A 296 7.62 16.39 10.09
C MET A 296 8.65 17.29 10.79
N PRO A 297 8.75 18.58 10.43
CA PRO A 297 9.75 19.50 11.00
C PRO A 297 9.77 19.51 12.52
N VAL A 298 8.62 19.40 13.17
CA VAL A 298 8.49 19.35 14.64
C VAL A 298 9.19 18.13 15.24
N LEU A 299 9.06 16.95 14.61
CA LEU A 299 9.75 15.73 15.07
C LEU A 299 11.24 15.77 14.74
N ALA A 300 11.63 16.40 13.65
CA ALA A 300 13.04 16.59 13.31
C ALA A 300 13.76 17.45 14.36
N LEU A 301 13.14 18.54 14.80
CA LEU A 301 13.68 19.40 15.85
C LEU A 301 13.80 18.69 17.21
N SER A 302 12.80 17.87 17.60
CA SER A 302 12.85 17.15 18.87
C SER A 302 13.94 16.06 18.91
N LEU A 303 14.25 15.43 17.77
CA LEU A 303 15.32 14.43 17.65
C LEU A 303 16.73 15.04 17.67
N ILE A 304 16.89 16.30 17.24
CA ILE A 304 18.16 17.02 17.29
C ILE A 304 18.51 17.41 18.74
N HIS A 305 17.52 17.58 19.60
CA HIS A 305 17.71 17.95 21.01
C HIS A 305 17.90 16.75 21.96
N ILE A 306 17.79 15.52 21.49
CA ILE A 306 18.06 14.29 22.23
C ILE A 306 19.46 13.77 21.89
#